data_c4e60a9286d76cb396b623ec4b6db425
#
_entry.id   c4e60a9286d76cb396b623ec4b6db425
#
_cell.length_a   1.000
_cell.length_b   1.000
_cell.length_c   1.000
_cell.angle_alpha   90.00
_cell.angle_beta   90.00
_cell.angle_gamma   90.00
#
_symmetry.space_group_name_H-M   'P 1'
#
loop_
_entity.id
_entity.type
_entity.pdbx_description
1 polymer ?
#
loop_
_entity_poly.entity_id
_entity_poly.type
_entity_poly.pdbx_seq_one_letter_code
_entity_poly.pdbx_strand_id
1 'polypeptide(L)'
;MIRVLLVDDDPLTLELHHSYLERLEGFEVAGECTGARAAIQAVLAGADRIDLVLLDVTMPDGTGVDVLRHVRARGATVDVMAITGVRDADVVRGMVALGVAQYLVKPFTFAVFRERLEQYREFSRRAHESAGAPTQAEIDAMLGALRPAGAVRLPKGLSSETLVLVSDDVRRHGPVSAGEAAQRLGMSRVAVRRYLEHLTTARRVIRSPRYGTGGRPESEYRWKPD
;
A
#
# COMPACT_ATOMS: atom_id res chain seq x y z
N MET A 1 -2.62 -13.11 19.24
CA MET A 1 -3.56 -12.00 19.05
C MET A 1 -2.73 -10.73 18.88
N ILE A 2 -2.96 -9.94 17.84
CA ILE A 2 -2.26 -8.67 17.59
C ILE A 2 -3.08 -7.55 18.22
N ARG A 3 -2.49 -6.83 19.17
CA ARG A 3 -3.15 -5.78 19.96
C ARG A 3 -2.96 -4.45 19.25
N VAL A 4 -4.07 -3.86 18.82
CA VAL A 4 -4.09 -2.68 17.94
C VAL A 4 -4.56 -1.45 18.71
N LEU A 5 -3.76 -0.38 18.71
CA LEU A 5 -4.19 0.95 19.15
C LEU A 5 -4.73 1.71 17.94
N LEU A 6 -5.96 2.20 18.03
CA LEU A 6 -6.57 3.08 17.04
C LEU A 6 -6.32 4.55 17.39
N VAL A 7 -5.88 5.33 16.40
CA VAL A 7 -5.60 6.76 16.59
C VAL A 7 -6.17 7.55 15.40
N ASP A 8 -7.22 8.32 15.65
CA ASP A 8 -7.87 9.18 14.66
C ASP A 8 -8.64 10.28 15.43
N ASP A 9 -8.68 11.50 14.97
CA ASP A 9 -9.40 12.59 15.63
C ASP A 9 -10.91 12.55 15.37
N ASP A 10 -11.36 11.80 14.37
CA ASP A 10 -12.77 11.59 14.07
C ASP A 10 -13.32 10.35 14.78
N PRO A 11 -14.22 10.51 15.79
CA PRO A 11 -14.83 9.39 16.50
C PRO A 11 -15.56 8.39 15.60
N LEU A 12 -16.17 8.85 14.49
CA LEU A 12 -16.86 7.96 13.56
C LEU A 12 -15.87 7.08 12.79
N THR A 13 -14.71 7.63 12.47
CA THR A 13 -13.61 6.86 11.86
C THR A 13 -13.06 5.83 12.85
N LEU A 14 -12.91 6.17 14.12
CA LEU A 14 -12.51 5.20 15.17
C LEU A 14 -13.52 4.06 15.26
N GLU A 15 -14.81 4.37 15.39
CA GLU A 15 -15.89 3.36 15.44
C GLU A 15 -15.88 2.46 14.20
N LEU A 16 -15.70 3.04 13.00
CA LEU A 16 -15.58 2.29 11.75
C LEU A 16 -14.39 1.34 11.75
N HIS A 17 -13.21 1.82 12.14
CA HIS A 17 -12.00 0.99 12.18
C HIS A 17 -12.09 -0.08 13.27
N HIS A 18 -12.71 0.22 14.40
CA HIS A 18 -13.02 -0.75 15.45
C HIS A 18 -13.89 -1.89 14.89
N SER A 19 -15.02 -1.54 14.28
CA SER A 19 -15.92 -2.53 13.67
C SER A 19 -15.25 -3.35 12.55
N TYR A 20 -14.29 -2.77 11.85
CA TYR A 20 -13.50 -3.50 10.86
C TYR A 20 -12.55 -4.51 11.52
N LEU A 21 -11.91 -4.14 12.64
CA LEU A 21 -11.01 -5.04 13.39
C LEU A 21 -11.77 -6.21 14.01
N GLU A 22 -12.95 -5.98 14.60
CA GLU A 22 -13.80 -7.04 15.16
C GLU A 22 -14.16 -8.14 14.15
N ARG A 23 -14.16 -7.82 12.86
CA ARG A 23 -14.43 -8.76 11.76
C ARG A 23 -13.20 -9.54 11.31
N LEU A 24 -12.03 -9.28 11.90
CA LEU A 24 -10.75 -9.89 11.52
C LEU A 24 -10.23 -10.80 12.63
N GLU A 25 -10.06 -12.06 12.31
CA GLU A 25 -9.44 -13.02 13.23
C GLU A 25 -7.98 -12.68 13.51
N GLY A 26 -7.58 -12.78 14.76
CA GLY A 26 -6.19 -12.59 15.18
C GLY A 26 -5.82 -11.16 15.56
N PHE A 27 -6.79 -10.24 15.58
CA PHE A 27 -6.63 -8.86 16.02
C PHE A 27 -7.55 -8.55 17.20
N GLU A 28 -7.14 -7.63 18.06
CA GLU A 28 -7.96 -7.07 19.13
C GLU A 28 -7.65 -5.58 19.31
N VAL A 29 -8.65 -4.80 19.69
CA VAL A 29 -8.47 -3.37 19.97
C VAL A 29 -7.93 -3.22 21.38
N ALA A 30 -6.69 -2.74 21.51
CA ALA A 30 -6.04 -2.47 22.80
C ALA A 30 -6.46 -1.12 23.39
N GLY A 31 -6.96 -0.20 22.57
CA GLY A 31 -7.43 1.11 22.97
C GLY A 31 -7.66 2.04 21.78
N GLU A 32 -8.21 3.21 22.11
CA GLU A 32 -8.53 4.27 21.13
C GLU A 32 -8.02 5.61 21.63
N CYS A 33 -7.51 6.43 20.71
CA CYS A 33 -7.02 7.78 21.00
C CYS A 33 -7.57 8.76 19.97
N THR A 34 -8.10 9.90 20.42
CA THR A 34 -8.68 10.94 19.57
C THR A 34 -7.68 12.06 19.23
N GLY A 35 -6.37 11.85 19.40
CA GLY A 35 -5.36 12.84 19.08
C GLY A 35 -3.93 12.40 19.35
N ALA A 36 -3.00 13.20 18.83
CA ALA A 36 -1.57 12.92 18.85
C ALA A 36 -0.99 12.79 20.27
N ARG A 37 -1.40 13.66 21.19
CA ARG A 37 -0.90 13.64 22.58
C ARG A 37 -1.35 12.39 23.33
N ALA A 38 -2.62 12.01 23.19
CA ALA A 38 -3.15 10.78 23.77
C ALA A 38 -2.45 9.54 23.21
N ALA A 39 -2.21 9.51 21.89
CA ALA A 39 -1.48 8.44 21.23
C ALA A 39 -0.05 8.29 21.77
N ILE A 40 0.69 9.39 21.92
CA ILE A 40 2.04 9.37 22.49
C ILE A 40 2.02 8.77 23.91
N GLN A 41 1.10 9.22 24.75
CA GLN A 41 0.97 8.72 26.13
C GLN A 41 0.61 7.23 26.16
N ALA A 42 -0.36 6.81 25.35
CA ALA A 42 -0.79 5.42 25.29
C ALA A 42 0.34 4.49 24.83
N VAL A 43 1.08 4.85 23.77
CA VAL A 43 2.21 4.06 23.28
C VAL A 43 3.32 3.96 24.31
N LEU A 44 3.67 5.07 24.97
CA LEU A 44 4.77 5.07 25.96
C LEU A 44 4.41 4.37 27.26
N ALA A 45 3.13 4.42 27.67
CA ALA A 45 2.64 3.73 28.87
C ALA A 45 2.34 2.24 28.63
N GLY A 46 2.07 1.86 27.40
CA GLY A 46 1.62 0.52 27.01
C GLY A 46 2.53 -0.21 26.01
N ALA A 47 3.80 0.14 25.94
CA ALA A 47 4.74 -0.39 24.93
C ALA A 47 4.74 -1.93 24.85
N ASP A 48 4.56 -2.63 25.98
CA ASP A 48 4.51 -4.10 26.01
C ASP A 48 3.11 -4.68 25.75
N ARG A 49 2.12 -3.84 25.52
CA ARG A 49 0.70 -4.23 25.36
C ARG A 49 0.09 -3.78 24.04
N ILE A 50 0.88 -3.13 23.19
CA ILE A 50 0.46 -2.66 21.85
C ILE A 50 1.44 -3.20 20.85
N ASP A 51 0.94 -3.98 19.88
CA ASP A 51 1.74 -4.59 18.83
C ASP A 51 1.72 -3.72 17.56
N LEU A 52 0.59 -3.07 17.28
CA LEU A 52 0.38 -2.24 16.10
C LEU A 52 -0.39 -0.97 16.46
N VAL A 53 0.01 0.16 15.89
CA VAL A 53 -0.75 1.41 15.94
C VAL A 53 -1.32 1.70 14.55
N LEU A 54 -2.64 1.83 14.43
CA LEU A 54 -3.28 2.40 13.24
C LEU A 54 -3.37 3.91 13.48
N LEU A 55 -2.53 4.67 12.77
CA LEU A 55 -2.28 6.08 13.06
C LEU A 55 -2.77 6.98 11.93
N ASP A 56 -3.76 7.83 12.22
CA ASP A 56 -4.04 8.94 11.32
C ASP A 56 -2.87 9.94 11.31
N VAL A 57 -2.61 10.50 10.12
CA VAL A 57 -1.48 11.43 9.94
C VAL A 57 -1.87 12.86 10.25
N THR A 58 -3.16 13.21 10.13
CA THR A 58 -3.64 14.57 10.28
C THR A 58 -4.59 14.67 11.47
N MET A 59 -4.15 15.28 12.55
CA MET A 59 -4.95 15.49 13.76
C MET A 59 -4.81 16.95 14.23
N PRO A 60 -5.83 17.54 14.89
CA PRO A 60 -5.82 18.95 15.30
C PRO A 60 -4.72 19.32 16.30
N ASP A 61 -4.30 18.38 17.15
CA ASP A 61 -3.32 18.57 18.22
C ASP A 61 -1.89 18.15 17.87
N GLY A 62 -1.66 17.72 16.60
CA GLY A 62 -0.36 17.31 16.10
C GLY A 62 -0.46 16.33 14.95
N THR A 63 0.65 16.07 14.27
CA THR A 63 0.67 15.14 13.13
C THR A 63 1.10 13.73 13.55
N GLY A 64 0.69 12.71 12.77
CA GLY A 64 1.19 11.35 12.94
C GLY A 64 2.72 11.26 12.82
N VAL A 65 3.34 12.16 12.04
CA VAL A 65 4.81 12.28 11.97
C VAL A 65 5.39 12.71 13.31
N ASP A 66 4.74 13.66 14.00
CA ASP A 66 5.19 14.12 15.33
C ASP A 66 5.01 13.02 16.39
N VAL A 67 3.90 12.27 16.32
CA VAL A 67 3.71 11.08 17.18
C VAL A 67 4.87 10.11 17.00
N LEU A 68 5.17 9.72 15.76
CA LEU A 68 6.25 8.80 15.47
C LEU A 68 7.61 9.30 15.94
N ARG A 69 7.96 10.56 15.63
CA ARG A 69 9.21 11.15 16.11
C ARG A 69 9.35 11.09 17.63
N HIS A 70 8.26 11.38 18.34
CA HIS A 70 8.23 11.42 19.80
C HIS A 70 8.42 10.03 20.41
N VAL A 71 7.70 9.03 19.92
CA VAL A 71 7.80 7.66 20.44
C VAL A 71 9.11 6.99 20.05
N ARG A 72 9.62 7.20 18.83
CA ARG A 72 10.94 6.70 18.39
C ARG A 72 12.09 7.32 19.18
N ALA A 73 12.04 8.63 19.45
CA ALA A 73 13.03 9.31 20.29
C ALA A 73 13.12 8.76 21.71
N ARG A 74 12.07 8.03 22.17
CA ARG A 74 12.04 7.36 23.48
C ARG A 74 12.26 5.86 23.39
N GLY A 75 12.70 5.37 22.23
CA GLY A 75 13.06 3.96 22.04
C GLY A 75 11.87 3.01 21.83
N ALA A 76 10.65 3.53 21.64
CA ALA A 76 9.51 2.66 21.35
C ALA A 76 9.66 2.02 19.96
N THR A 77 9.52 0.70 19.89
CA THR A 77 9.67 -0.11 18.68
C THR A 77 8.35 -0.61 18.11
N VAL A 78 7.22 -0.16 18.67
CA VAL A 78 5.88 -0.55 18.21
C VAL A 78 5.71 -0.34 16.71
N ASP A 79 5.09 -1.30 16.04
CA ASP A 79 4.80 -1.18 14.60
C ASP A 79 3.69 -0.16 14.34
N VAL A 80 3.80 0.56 13.24
CA VAL A 80 2.83 1.59 12.88
C VAL A 80 2.38 1.40 11.44
N MET A 81 1.07 1.40 11.25
CA MET A 81 0.42 1.53 9.95
C MET A 81 -0.20 2.94 9.87
N ALA A 82 0.30 3.76 8.95
CA ALA A 82 -0.25 5.08 8.72
C ALA A 82 -1.54 5.00 7.90
N ILE A 83 -2.61 5.64 8.38
CA ILE A 83 -3.89 5.75 7.68
C ILE A 83 -4.16 7.25 7.43
N THR A 84 -4.27 7.67 6.17
CA THR A 84 -4.34 9.12 5.90
C THR A 84 -4.97 9.47 4.56
N GLY A 85 -5.62 10.64 4.52
CA GLY A 85 -6.06 11.28 3.28
C GLY A 85 -4.94 12.06 2.56
N VAL A 86 -3.82 12.29 3.23
CA VAL A 86 -2.69 13.07 2.67
C VAL A 86 -1.88 12.21 1.71
N ARG A 87 -1.65 12.76 0.51
CA ARG A 87 -0.80 12.15 -0.54
C ARG A 87 0.49 12.94 -0.78
N ASP A 88 0.85 13.79 0.16
CA ASP A 88 2.07 14.59 0.08
C ASP A 88 3.30 13.68 0.17
N ALA A 89 4.17 13.78 -0.82
CA ALA A 89 5.35 12.93 -0.93
C ALA A 89 6.35 13.16 0.21
N ASP A 90 6.42 14.35 0.77
CA ASP A 90 7.32 14.67 1.88
C ASP A 90 6.84 14.04 3.18
N VAL A 91 5.51 14.07 3.43
CA VAL A 91 4.89 13.40 4.57
C VAL A 91 5.10 11.89 4.48
N VAL A 92 4.85 11.29 3.30
CA VAL A 92 5.07 9.86 3.08
C VAL A 92 6.53 9.48 3.30
N ARG A 93 7.49 10.25 2.75
CA ARG A 93 8.93 10.00 2.95
C ARG A 93 9.31 10.10 4.42
N GLY A 94 8.78 11.10 5.14
CA GLY A 94 9.00 11.26 6.58
C GLY A 94 8.52 10.07 7.39
N MET A 95 7.33 9.56 7.10
CA MET A 95 6.76 8.39 7.78
C MET A 95 7.59 7.11 7.49
N VAL A 96 7.99 6.90 6.24
CA VAL A 96 8.85 5.77 5.84
C VAL A 96 10.20 5.84 6.53
N ALA A 97 10.82 7.02 6.60
CA ALA A 97 12.11 7.22 7.30
C ALA A 97 12.02 6.95 8.82
N LEU A 98 10.83 7.10 9.41
CA LEU A 98 10.55 6.80 10.82
C LEU A 98 10.12 5.34 11.06
N GLY A 99 10.20 4.49 10.04
CA GLY A 99 9.94 3.07 10.17
C GLY A 99 8.45 2.71 10.26
N VAL A 100 7.60 3.36 9.47
CA VAL A 100 6.21 2.92 9.29
C VAL A 100 6.20 1.60 8.55
N ALA A 101 5.53 0.59 9.12
CA ALA A 101 5.45 -0.75 8.56
C ALA A 101 4.56 -0.78 7.30
N GLN A 102 3.46 -0.03 7.30
CA GLN A 102 2.53 0.06 6.18
C GLN A 102 1.87 1.43 6.07
N TYR A 103 1.29 1.71 4.89
CA TYR A 103 0.61 2.96 4.57
C TYR A 103 -0.72 2.67 3.86
N LEU A 104 -1.82 3.25 4.36
CA LEU A 104 -3.16 3.09 3.82
C LEU A 104 -3.77 4.46 3.51
N VAL A 105 -4.12 4.70 2.25
CA VAL A 105 -4.65 6.01 1.79
C VAL A 105 -6.16 6.01 1.81
N LYS A 106 -6.78 6.93 2.56
CA LYS A 106 -8.23 7.21 2.56
C LYS A 106 -8.66 7.87 1.21
N PRO A 107 -9.85 7.56 0.66
CA PRO A 107 -10.80 6.54 1.13
C PRO A 107 -10.42 5.11 0.70
N PHE A 108 -10.72 4.13 1.52
CA PHE A 108 -10.52 2.72 1.24
C PHE A 108 -11.74 1.88 1.65
N THR A 109 -11.85 0.69 1.07
CA THR A 109 -12.90 -0.26 1.42
C THR A 109 -12.44 -1.21 2.53
N PHE A 110 -13.40 -1.90 3.18
CA PHE A 110 -13.08 -2.98 4.13
C PHE A 110 -12.16 -4.05 3.51
N ALA A 111 -12.34 -4.38 2.24
CA ALA A 111 -11.50 -5.37 1.57
C ALA A 111 -10.03 -4.96 1.52
N VAL A 112 -9.75 -3.68 1.24
CA VAL A 112 -8.39 -3.13 1.23
C VAL A 112 -7.81 -3.07 2.65
N PHE A 113 -8.61 -2.65 3.64
CA PHE A 113 -8.22 -2.63 5.05
C PHE A 113 -7.84 -4.03 5.54
N ARG A 114 -8.70 -5.03 5.29
CA ARG A 114 -8.44 -6.43 5.61
C ARG A 114 -7.16 -6.94 4.98
N GLU A 115 -6.97 -6.72 3.68
CA GLU A 115 -5.77 -7.13 2.95
C GLU A 115 -4.49 -6.61 3.61
N ARG A 116 -4.48 -5.34 4.02
CA ARG A 116 -3.32 -4.72 4.68
C ARG A 116 -3.02 -5.31 6.04
N LEU A 117 -4.04 -5.55 6.84
CA LEU A 117 -3.86 -6.17 8.15
C LEU A 117 -3.46 -7.64 8.06
N GLU A 118 -4.00 -8.40 7.11
CA GLU A 118 -3.56 -9.76 6.86
C GLU A 118 -2.09 -9.84 6.43
N GLN A 119 -1.63 -8.90 5.59
CA GLN A 119 -0.21 -8.76 5.21
C GLN A 119 0.67 -8.45 6.43
N TYR A 120 0.22 -7.53 7.28
CA TYR A 120 0.93 -7.21 8.51
C TYR A 120 0.98 -8.43 9.46
N ARG A 121 -0.13 -9.15 9.63
CA ARG A 121 -0.17 -10.37 10.45
C ARG A 121 0.83 -11.41 9.97
N GLU A 122 0.92 -11.64 8.68
CA GLU A 122 1.88 -12.57 8.10
C GLU A 122 3.33 -12.10 8.31
N PHE A 123 3.59 -10.81 8.18
CA PHE A 123 4.90 -10.22 8.50
C PHE A 123 5.26 -10.43 9.97
N SER A 124 4.37 -10.04 10.90
CA SER A 124 4.57 -10.18 12.34
C SER A 124 4.80 -11.64 12.75
N ARG A 125 4.03 -12.58 12.20
CA ARG A 125 4.22 -14.02 12.43
C ARG A 125 5.62 -14.46 12.02
N ARG A 126 6.07 -14.12 10.82
CA ARG A 126 7.41 -14.49 10.31
C ARG A 126 8.52 -13.87 11.13
N ALA A 127 8.37 -12.62 11.54
CA ALA A 127 9.33 -11.94 12.38
C ALA A 127 9.51 -12.62 13.74
N HIS A 128 8.41 -13.15 14.33
CA HIS A 128 8.47 -13.88 15.59
C HIS A 128 8.98 -15.33 15.44
N GLU A 129 8.72 -15.98 14.31
CA GLU A 129 9.18 -17.35 14.03
C GLU A 129 10.68 -17.43 13.70
N SER A 130 11.27 -16.33 13.22
CA SER A 130 12.70 -16.24 12.92
C SER A 130 13.54 -16.06 14.20
N ALA A 131 13.51 -17.09 15.08
CA ALA A 131 14.34 -17.12 16.28
C ALA A 131 15.78 -17.52 15.89
N GLY A 132 16.68 -16.53 15.75
CA GLY A 132 18.08 -16.72 15.39
C GLY A 132 18.56 -15.76 14.31
N ALA A 133 19.66 -16.09 13.63
CA ALA A 133 20.14 -15.31 12.48
C ALA A 133 19.33 -15.71 11.22
N PRO A 134 18.41 -14.87 10.75
CA PRO A 134 17.57 -15.23 9.60
C PRO A 134 18.43 -15.36 8.34
N THR A 135 18.10 -16.31 7.49
CA THR A 135 18.71 -16.44 6.16
C THR A 135 18.25 -15.31 5.24
N GLN A 136 18.99 -15.02 4.17
CA GLN A 136 18.60 -14.01 3.21
C GLN A 136 17.19 -14.27 2.63
N ALA A 137 16.82 -15.53 2.41
CA ALA A 137 15.51 -15.90 1.90
C ALA A 137 14.38 -15.57 2.90
N GLU A 138 14.61 -15.74 4.20
CA GLU A 138 13.66 -15.37 5.26
C GLU A 138 13.52 -13.85 5.37
N ILE A 139 14.62 -13.10 5.29
CA ILE A 139 14.61 -11.63 5.25
C ILE A 139 13.79 -11.14 4.04
N ASP A 140 14.06 -11.68 2.85
CA ASP A 140 13.35 -11.31 1.63
C ASP A 140 11.85 -11.65 1.72
N ALA A 141 11.49 -12.76 2.37
CA ALA A 141 10.12 -13.17 2.60
C ALA A 141 9.41 -12.24 3.61
N MET A 142 10.07 -11.83 4.68
CA MET A 142 9.54 -10.86 5.66
C MET A 142 9.27 -9.51 5.01
N LEU A 143 10.27 -8.93 4.33
CA LEU A 143 10.12 -7.66 3.62
C LEU A 143 9.10 -7.75 2.49
N GLY A 144 8.98 -8.92 1.87
CA GLY A 144 7.97 -9.19 0.83
C GLY A 144 6.54 -9.19 1.37
N ALA A 145 6.32 -9.60 2.62
CA ALA A 145 4.99 -9.66 3.24
C ALA A 145 4.37 -8.28 3.45
N LEU A 146 5.18 -7.24 3.70
CA LEU A 146 4.72 -5.87 3.85
C LEU A 146 4.37 -5.17 2.53
N ARG A 147 4.67 -5.80 1.40
CA ARG A 147 4.32 -5.23 0.09
C ARG A 147 2.85 -5.49 -0.22
N PRO A 148 2.13 -4.52 -0.82
CA PRO A 148 0.76 -4.75 -1.27
C PRO A 148 0.69 -6.01 -2.14
N ALA A 149 -0.31 -6.87 -1.91
CA ALA A 149 -0.55 -8.05 -2.75
C ALA A 149 -0.81 -7.70 -4.23
N GLY A 150 -1.17 -6.44 -4.50
CA GLY A 150 -1.26 -5.87 -5.84
C GLY A 150 0.04 -5.25 -6.37
N ALA A 151 1.13 -5.24 -5.62
CA ALA A 151 2.46 -4.96 -6.16
C ALA A 151 2.91 -6.20 -6.95
N VAL A 152 2.31 -6.39 -8.11
CA VAL A 152 2.70 -7.40 -9.08
C VAL A 152 4.21 -7.26 -9.27
N ARG A 153 4.97 -8.31 -8.96
CA ARG A 153 6.38 -8.36 -9.36
C ARG A 153 6.41 -8.16 -10.85
N LEU A 154 6.76 -6.95 -11.26
CA LEU A 154 6.91 -6.67 -12.68
C LEU A 154 7.96 -7.62 -13.24
N PRO A 155 7.70 -8.26 -14.38
CA PRO A 155 8.68 -9.08 -15.07
C PRO A 155 9.99 -8.31 -15.23
N LYS A 156 11.14 -9.01 -15.21
CA LYS A 156 12.45 -8.37 -15.43
C LYS A 156 12.41 -7.43 -16.62
N GLY A 157 12.82 -6.16 -16.40
CA GLY A 157 12.85 -5.13 -17.45
C GLY A 157 11.56 -4.32 -17.59
N LEU A 158 10.60 -4.43 -16.66
CA LEU A 158 9.50 -3.47 -16.53
C LEU A 158 9.71 -2.65 -15.24
N SER A 159 9.47 -1.34 -15.30
CA SER A 159 9.49 -0.43 -14.15
C SER A 159 8.07 -0.01 -13.77
N SER A 160 7.84 0.25 -12.49
CA SER A 160 6.55 0.73 -11.98
C SER A 160 6.18 2.11 -12.54
N GLU A 161 7.16 2.99 -12.69
CA GLU A 161 6.98 4.34 -13.24
C GLU A 161 6.46 4.28 -14.68
N THR A 162 7.13 3.49 -15.53
CA THR A 162 6.69 3.31 -16.92
C THR A 162 5.35 2.59 -17.02
N LEU A 163 5.05 1.65 -16.10
CA LEU A 163 3.75 1.00 -16.06
C LEU A 163 2.63 2.00 -15.79
N VAL A 164 2.84 2.97 -14.89
CA VAL A 164 1.88 4.06 -14.63
C VAL A 164 1.68 4.90 -15.88
N LEU A 165 2.74 5.32 -16.55
CA LEU A 165 2.67 6.11 -17.79
C LEU A 165 1.87 5.40 -18.88
N VAL A 166 2.17 4.13 -19.13
CA VAL A 166 1.44 3.32 -20.14
C VAL A 166 -0.02 3.11 -19.73
N SER A 167 -0.29 2.86 -18.46
CA SER A 167 -1.66 2.70 -17.96
C SER A 167 -2.49 3.97 -18.14
N ASP A 168 -1.93 5.12 -17.84
CA ASP A 168 -2.60 6.42 -17.99
C ASP A 168 -2.84 6.77 -19.46
N ASP A 169 -1.90 6.45 -20.34
CA ASP A 169 -2.09 6.64 -21.79
C ASP A 169 -3.27 5.81 -22.32
N VAL A 170 -3.36 4.52 -21.94
CA VAL A 170 -4.48 3.65 -22.34
C VAL A 170 -5.80 4.12 -21.75
N ARG A 171 -5.83 4.63 -20.51
CA ARG A 171 -7.06 5.17 -19.90
C ARG A 171 -7.57 6.41 -20.63
N ARG A 172 -6.66 7.29 -21.02
CA ARG A 172 -7.02 8.59 -21.63
C ARG A 172 -7.33 8.49 -23.12
N HIS A 173 -6.66 7.60 -23.85
CA HIS A 173 -6.69 7.56 -25.29
C HIS A 173 -7.17 6.23 -25.88
N GLY A 174 -7.46 5.22 -25.03
CA GLY A 174 -7.86 3.90 -25.50
C GLY A 174 -9.21 3.88 -26.25
N PRO A 175 -9.38 2.98 -27.22
CA PRO A 175 -8.46 1.88 -27.58
C PRO A 175 -7.22 2.33 -28.37
N VAL A 176 -6.05 1.81 -28.06
CA VAL A 176 -4.77 2.19 -28.65
C VAL A 176 -3.95 0.98 -29.09
N SER A 177 -3.18 1.11 -30.15
CA SER A 177 -2.14 0.14 -30.50
C SER A 177 -0.84 0.41 -29.75
N ALA A 178 0.05 -0.61 -29.68
CA ALA A 178 1.37 -0.44 -29.10
C ALA A 178 2.22 0.61 -29.84
N GLY A 179 1.99 0.81 -31.12
CA GLY A 179 2.65 1.82 -31.95
C GLY A 179 2.21 3.24 -31.57
N GLU A 180 0.90 3.46 -31.49
CA GLU A 180 0.31 4.77 -31.13
C GLU A 180 0.73 5.20 -29.71
N ALA A 181 0.67 4.30 -28.75
CA ALA A 181 1.12 4.59 -27.38
C ALA A 181 2.64 4.84 -27.33
N ALA A 182 3.45 4.08 -28.06
CA ALA A 182 4.88 4.26 -28.14
C ALA A 182 5.27 5.65 -28.69
N GLN A 183 4.58 6.11 -29.72
CA GLN A 183 4.79 7.44 -30.32
C GLN A 183 4.48 8.55 -29.32
N ARG A 184 3.36 8.48 -28.59
CA ARG A 184 2.98 9.50 -27.58
C ARG A 184 3.93 9.52 -26.38
N LEU A 185 4.38 8.35 -25.94
CA LEU A 185 5.22 8.22 -24.76
C LEU A 185 6.72 8.36 -25.04
N GLY A 186 7.14 8.54 -26.29
CA GLY A 186 8.56 8.62 -26.67
C GLY A 186 9.32 7.31 -26.39
N MET A 187 8.64 6.16 -26.47
CA MET A 187 9.19 4.85 -26.14
C MET A 187 9.29 3.93 -27.36
N SER A 188 10.07 2.84 -27.27
CA SER A 188 10.05 1.83 -28.30
C SER A 188 8.73 1.04 -28.28
N ARG A 189 8.21 0.70 -29.48
CA ARG A 189 7.01 -0.14 -29.64
C ARG A 189 7.12 -1.48 -28.90
N VAL A 190 8.31 -2.07 -28.86
CA VAL A 190 8.58 -3.34 -28.17
C VAL A 190 8.44 -3.17 -26.65
N ALA A 191 8.98 -2.09 -26.11
CA ALA A 191 8.86 -1.79 -24.68
C ALA A 191 7.38 -1.60 -24.29
N VAL A 192 6.66 -0.70 -24.96
CA VAL A 192 5.23 -0.45 -24.68
C VAL A 192 4.39 -1.72 -24.79
N ARG A 193 4.63 -2.53 -25.83
CA ARG A 193 3.93 -3.82 -25.98
C ARG A 193 4.09 -4.73 -24.78
N ARG A 194 5.29 -4.82 -24.17
CA ARG A 194 5.52 -5.63 -22.96
C ARG A 194 4.68 -5.16 -21.77
N TYR A 195 4.52 -3.84 -21.59
CA TYR A 195 3.65 -3.29 -20.55
C TYR A 195 2.18 -3.58 -20.83
N LEU A 196 1.72 -3.42 -22.08
CA LEU A 196 0.34 -3.73 -22.48
C LEU A 196 0.00 -5.21 -22.34
N GLU A 197 0.91 -6.12 -22.66
CA GLU A 197 0.77 -7.55 -22.45
C GLU A 197 0.71 -7.89 -20.94
N HIS A 198 1.54 -7.22 -20.13
CA HIS A 198 1.47 -7.35 -18.67
C HIS A 198 0.12 -6.87 -18.11
N LEU A 199 -0.38 -5.70 -18.54
CA LEU A 199 -1.70 -5.18 -18.14
C LEU A 199 -2.85 -6.10 -18.61
N THR A 200 -2.69 -6.76 -19.76
CA THR A 200 -3.66 -7.75 -20.24
C THR A 200 -3.68 -9.00 -19.36
N THR A 201 -2.51 -9.51 -18.98
CA THR A 201 -2.37 -10.64 -18.05
C THR A 201 -2.95 -10.28 -16.67
N ALA A 202 -2.74 -9.04 -16.20
CA ALA A 202 -3.31 -8.50 -14.97
C ALA A 202 -4.83 -8.18 -15.08
N ARG A 203 -5.46 -8.48 -16.21
CA ARG A 203 -6.89 -8.22 -16.50
C ARG A 203 -7.32 -6.76 -16.37
N ARG A 204 -6.37 -5.82 -16.47
CA ARG A 204 -6.64 -4.37 -16.45
C ARG A 204 -6.93 -3.81 -17.84
N VAL A 205 -6.49 -4.51 -18.87
CA VAL A 205 -6.64 -4.11 -20.28
C VAL A 205 -7.19 -5.29 -21.07
N ILE A 206 -8.10 -5.00 -21.98
CA ILE A 206 -8.64 -5.97 -22.96
C ILE A 206 -7.89 -5.78 -24.28
N ARG A 207 -7.37 -6.88 -24.81
CA ARG A 207 -6.74 -6.93 -26.13
C ARG A 207 -7.74 -7.41 -27.17
N SER A 208 -7.86 -6.68 -28.28
CA SER A 208 -8.67 -7.06 -29.44
C SER A 208 -7.87 -6.89 -30.77
N PRO A 209 -8.19 -7.65 -31.80
CA PRO A 209 -7.61 -7.43 -33.11
C PRO A 209 -8.22 -6.16 -33.73
N ARG A 210 -7.39 -5.31 -34.33
CA ARG A 210 -7.82 -4.14 -35.10
C ARG A 210 -7.69 -4.49 -36.60
N TYR A 211 -8.81 -4.48 -37.29
CA TYR A 211 -8.89 -4.71 -38.74
C TYR A 211 -9.01 -3.35 -39.45
N GLY A 212 -8.38 -3.17 -40.59
CA GLY A 212 -8.61 -1.99 -41.45
C GLY A 212 -7.37 -1.24 -41.93
N THR A 213 -6.16 -1.65 -41.60
CA THR A 213 -4.92 -1.19 -42.23
C THR A 213 -4.37 -2.31 -43.10
N GLY A 214 -4.06 -2.04 -44.37
CA GLY A 214 -3.47 -3.03 -45.31
C GLY A 214 -2.20 -3.62 -44.67
N GLY A 215 -2.24 -4.91 -44.29
CA GLY A 215 -1.17 -5.62 -43.64
C GLY A 215 -1.64 -6.61 -42.55
N ARG A 216 -0.69 -7.13 -41.77
CA ARG A 216 -0.99 -8.06 -40.68
C ARG A 216 -1.85 -7.37 -39.59
N PRO A 217 -2.94 -7.99 -39.08
CA PRO A 217 -3.81 -7.39 -38.06
C PRO A 217 -3.00 -6.86 -36.90
N GLU A 218 -3.23 -5.61 -36.50
CA GLU A 218 -2.62 -4.98 -35.36
C GLU A 218 -3.46 -5.24 -34.10
N SER A 219 -2.81 -5.38 -32.94
CA SER A 219 -3.54 -5.51 -31.67
C SER A 219 -3.82 -4.13 -31.12
N GLU A 220 -5.06 -3.90 -30.71
CA GLU A 220 -5.45 -2.73 -29.92
C GLU A 220 -5.75 -3.12 -28.48
N TYR A 221 -5.58 -2.17 -27.57
CA TYR A 221 -5.69 -2.34 -26.14
C TYR A 221 -6.63 -1.30 -25.57
N ARG A 222 -7.64 -1.76 -24.82
CA ARG A 222 -8.64 -0.91 -24.17
C ARG A 222 -8.60 -1.13 -22.68
N TRP A 223 -8.64 -0.06 -21.90
CA TRP A 223 -8.78 -0.15 -20.45
C TRP A 223 -10.11 -0.82 -20.10
N LYS A 224 -10.07 -1.77 -19.15
CA LYS A 224 -11.27 -2.40 -18.63
C LYS A 224 -11.79 -1.51 -17.50
N PRO A 225 -13.01 -0.93 -17.59
CA PRO A 225 -13.63 -0.28 -16.44
C PRO A 225 -13.83 -1.31 -15.32
N ASP A 226 -13.68 -0.85 -14.07
CA ASP A 226 -13.91 -1.65 -12.85
C ASP A 226 -15.37 -2.11 -12.75
#